data_b0da8a54d3773c4391abe0fb186b4aca
#
_entry.id   b0da8a54d3773c4391abe0fb186b4aca
#
_cell.length_a   1.000
_cell.length_b   1.000
_cell.length_c   1.000
_cell.angle_alpha   90.00
_cell.angle_beta   90.00
_cell.angle_gamma   90.00
#
_symmetry.space_group_name_H-M   'P 1'
#
loop_
_entity.id
_entity.type
_entity.pdbx_description
1 polymer ?
#
loop_
_entity_poly.entity_id
_entity_poly.type
_entity_poly.pdbx_seq_one_letter_code
_entity_poly.pdbx_strand_id
1 'polypeptide(L)'
;MKLRLPASGQLRSEFQRQHYVLAASALPPMLLRAWRQKAQEISPSARLIERTDGELPLKYRVTTGEMIRDLWPELFTFYKDPGLHDWIWDVTGERQIITSPQLRSAVNLNIIEGTDSIYRWHFDAIPYTVLLYLNDVRPDDGAALELVPGCAPYSVPDRINARRVALWPTAGTLVLMDGTRCYHHVTPLLRPVTRFSIPLVYPSVDLQRERPDGLDAYLYEPAA
;
A
#
# COMPACT_ATOMS: atom_id res chain seq x y z
N MET A 1 11.50 2.88 17.77
CA MET A 1 12.24 2.38 16.58
C MET A 1 12.66 3.59 15.75
N LYS A 2 13.90 3.68 15.25
CA LYS A 2 14.34 4.89 14.50
C LYS A 2 14.30 4.61 13.01
N LEU A 3 13.28 5.15 12.31
CA LEU A 3 13.19 5.16 10.86
C LEU A 3 14.28 6.07 10.24
N ARG A 4 14.65 5.78 9.02
CA ARG A 4 15.53 6.62 8.18
C ARG A 4 14.68 7.38 7.16
N LEU A 5 13.84 8.27 7.67
CA LEU A 5 12.98 9.07 6.81
C LEU A 5 13.77 10.26 6.24
N PRO A 6 13.64 10.54 4.94
CA PRO A 6 14.25 11.72 4.34
C PRO A 6 13.57 13.00 4.87
N ALA A 7 14.29 14.13 4.78
CA ALA A 7 13.74 15.42 5.15
C ALA A 7 12.46 15.74 4.37
N SER A 8 11.43 16.17 5.09
CA SER A 8 10.07 16.33 4.55
C SER A 8 9.92 17.51 3.57
N GLY A 9 10.72 18.55 3.67
CA GLY A 9 10.53 19.78 2.89
C GLY A 9 10.59 19.59 1.38
N GLN A 10 11.58 18.85 0.86
CA GLN A 10 11.67 18.54 -0.58
C GLN A 10 10.55 17.59 -1.00
N LEU A 11 10.26 16.58 -0.20
CA LEU A 11 9.20 15.61 -0.47
C LEU A 11 7.82 16.24 -0.45
N ARG A 12 7.58 17.26 0.38
CA ARG A 12 6.32 18.00 0.38
C ARG A 12 6.01 18.65 -0.97
N SER A 13 6.98 19.36 -1.52
CA SER A 13 6.81 19.98 -2.85
C SER A 13 6.60 18.95 -3.95
N GLU A 14 7.27 17.81 -3.83
CA GLU A 14 7.09 16.68 -4.75
C GLU A 14 5.70 16.05 -4.60
N PHE A 15 5.26 15.79 -3.36
CA PHE A 15 3.95 15.23 -3.06
C PHE A 15 2.81 16.14 -3.56
N GLN A 16 2.92 17.44 -3.32
CA GLN A 16 1.92 18.42 -3.80
C GLN A 16 1.78 18.43 -5.34
N ARG A 17 2.87 18.13 -6.07
CA ARG A 17 2.87 18.10 -7.53
C ARG A 17 2.39 16.79 -8.12
N GLN A 18 2.74 15.65 -7.52
CA GLN A 18 2.47 14.33 -8.12
C GLN A 18 1.66 13.38 -7.24
N HIS A 19 1.28 13.81 -6.04
CA HIS A 19 0.45 13.08 -5.08
C HIS A 19 1.03 11.74 -4.59
N TYR A 20 2.32 11.51 -4.80
CA TYR A 20 3.07 10.40 -4.19
C TYR A 20 4.53 10.77 -4.00
N VAL A 21 5.21 10.11 -3.07
CA VAL A 21 6.66 10.21 -2.87
C VAL A 21 7.23 8.87 -2.42
N LEU A 22 8.55 8.70 -2.59
CA LEU A 22 9.29 7.53 -2.15
C LEU A 22 10.32 7.91 -1.08
N ALA A 23 10.34 7.14 0.00
CA ALA A 23 11.40 7.15 0.99
C ALA A 23 12.18 5.83 0.92
N ALA A 24 13.25 5.81 0.13
CA ALA A 24 14.08 4.63 -0.05
C ALA A 24 14.85 4.28 1.23
N SER A 25 15.03 2.98 1.48
CA SER A 25 15.80 2.47 2.63
C SER A 25 15.33 3.02 3.99
N ALA A 26 14.03 3.29 4.12
CA ALA A 26 13.43 3.85 5.34
C ALA A 26 13.56 2.92 6.56
N LEU A 27 13.56 1.59 6.34
CA LEU A 27 13.77 0.62 7.40
C LEU A 27 15.25 0.30 7.60
N PRO A 28 15.73 0.21 8.86
CA PRO A 28 17.05 -0.33 9.16
C PRO A 28 17.19 -1.78 8.62
N PRO A 29 18.36 -2.18 8.07
CA PRO A 29 18.53 -3.50 7.44
C PRO A 29 18.22 -4.69 8.35
N MET A 30 18.54 -4.61 9.64
CA MET A 30 18.23 -5.66 10.63
C MET A 30 16.73 -5.83 10.79
N LEU A 31 16.00 -4.73 10.90
CA LEU A 31 14.55 -4.74 11.04
C LEU A 31 13.88 -5.26 9.76
N LEU A 32 14.34 -4.81 8.59
CA LEU A 32 13.85 -5.28 7.31
C LEU A 32 13.98 -6.80 7.16
N ARG A 33 15.13 -7.36 7.55
CA ARG A 33 15.32 -8.83 7.55
C ARG A 33 14.36 -9.54 8.48
N ALA A 34 14.21 -9.06 9.71
CA ALA A 34 13.29 -9.65 10.69
C ALA A 34 11.83 -9.57 10.20
N TRP A 35 11.45 -8.46 9.60
CA TRP A 35 10.10 -8.28 9.09
C TRP A 35 9.81 -9.10 7.84
N ARG A 36 10.77 -9.24 6.94
CA ARG A 36 10.65 -10.14 5.80
C ARG A 36 10.47 -11.60 6.25
N GLN A 37 11.28 -12.04 7.22
CA GLN A 37 11.12 -13.38 7.80
C GLN A 37 9.73 -13.55 8.44
N LYS A 38 9.28 -12.55 9.21
CA LYS A 38 7.95 -12.61 9.83
C LYS A 38 6.83 -12.65 8.80
N ALA A 39 6.92 -11.88 7.72
CA ALA A 39 5.97 -11.94 6.61
C ALA A 39 5.91 -13.34 5.98
N GLN A 40 7.06 -13.99 5.79
CA GLN A 40 7.13 -15.37 5.30
C GLN A 40 6.50 -16.36 6.28
N GLU A 41 6.73 -16.20 7.59
CA GLU A 41 6.16 -17.07 8.63
C GLU A 41 4.62 -17.00 8.65
N ILE A 42 4.02 -15.82 8.52
CA ILE A 42 2.57 -15.64 8.57
C ILE A 42 1.88 -15.80 7.22
N SER A 43 2.61 -15.80 6.12
CA SER A 43 2.09 -15.93 4.76
C SER A 43 1.16 -17.15 4.56
N PRO A 44 1.41 -18.34 5.15
CA PRO A 44 0.46 -19.47 5.04
C PRO A 44 -0.92 -19.18 5.61
N SER A 45 -1.04 -18.27 6.58
CA SER A 45 -2.32 -17.87 7.20
C SER A 45 -3.07 -16.81 6.35
N ALA A 46 -2.44 -16.23 5.33
CA ALA A 46 -3.05 -15.21 4.51
C ALA A 46 -4.19 -15.80 3.65
N ARG A 47 -5.30 -15.06 3.59
CA ARG A 47 -6.49 -15.47 2.81
C ARG A 47 -6.25 -15.22 1.33
N LEU A 48 -6.59 -16.18 0.49
CA LEU A 48 -6.64 -16.00 -0.95
C LEU A 48 -7.90 -15.21 -1.31
N ILE A 49 -7.73 -14.10 -2.01
CA ILE A 49 -8.79 -13.30 -2.59
C ILE A 49 -8.71 -13.47 -4.09
N GLU A 50 -9.80 -13.93 -4.67
CA GLU A 50 -9.93 -14.11 -6.12
C GLU A 50 -11.28 -13.57 -6.56
N ARG A 51 -11.29 -12.71 -7.58
CA ARG A 51 -12.48 -12.08 -8.15
C ARG A 51 -12.35 -12.05 -9.67
N THR A 52 -13.43 -12.40 -10.35
CA THR A 52 -13.51 -12.41 -11.82
C THR A 52 -14.60 -11.49 -12.35
N ASP A 53 -15.23 -10.71 -11.48
CA ASP A 53 -16.39 -9.86 -11.72
C ASP A 53 -16.07 -8.47 -12.33
N GLY A 54 -14.93 -8.28 -12.95
CA GLY A 54 -14.52 -7.03 -13.55
C GLY A 54 -13.72 -7.21 -14.83
N GLU A 55 -13.30 -6.10 -15.44
CA GLU A 55 -12.51 -6.12 -16.68
C GLU A 55 -11.20 -6.93 -16.56
N LEU A 56 -10.60 -6.91 -15.37
CA LEU A 56 -9.40 -7.67 -15.04
C LEU A 56 -9.67 -8.53 -13.81
N PRO A 57 -9.08 -9.72 -13.70
CA PRO A 57 -9.15 -10.50 -12.47
C PRO A 57 -8.47 -9.76 -11.32
N LEU A 58 -8.91 -10.04 -10.08
CA LEU A 58 -8.21 -9.67 -8.86
C LEU A 58 -7.77 -10.96 -8.20
N LYS A 59 -6.46 -11.14 -8.00
CA LYS A 59 -5.93 -12.32 -7.33
C LYS A 59 -4.71 -11.97 -6.51
N TYR A 60 -4.82 -12.14 -5.21
CA TYR A 60 -3.73 -11.93 -4.25
C TYR A 60 -4.04 -12.62 -2.92
N ARG A 61 -3.07 -12.72 -2.04
CA ARG A 61 -3.31 -13.17 -0.67
C ARG A 61 -3.15 -11.99 0.28
N VAL A 62 -3.96 -11.97 1.33
CA VAL A 62 -3.97 -10.89 2.31
C VAL A 62 -4.08 -11.41 3.75
N THR A 63 -3.31 -10.77 4.63
CA THR A 63 -3.46 -10.89 6.08
C THR A 63 -4.10 -9.61 6.59
N THR A 64 -5.29 -9.71 7.20
CA THR A 64 -6.06 -8.52 7.64
C THR A 64 -5.45 -7.87 8.88
N GLY A 65 -5.88 -6.64 9.18
CA GLY A 65 -5.39 -5.91 10.35
C GLY A 65 -5.66 -6.61 11.69
N GLU A 66 -6.76 -7.36 11.81
CA GLU A 66 -7.02 -8.19 12.99
C GLU A 66 -5.96 -9.29 13.11
N MET A 67 -5.66 -9.99 12.01
CA MET A 67 -4.62 -11.02 11.99
C MET A 67 -3.24 -10.42 12.25
N ILE A 68 -2.94 -9.25 11.68
CA ILE A 68 -1.67 -8.52 11.95
C ILE A 68 -1.55 -8.17 13.43
N ARG A 69 -2.60 -7.64 14.06
CA ARG A 69 -2.58 -7.33 15.49
C ARG A 69 -2.22 -8.56 16.33
N ASP A 70 -2.76 -9.73 15.97
CA ASP A 70 -2.62 -10.96 16.75
C ASP A 70 -1.31 -11.72 16.42
N LEU A 71 -0.89 -11.73 15.15
CA LEU A 71 0.28 -12.48 14.67
C LEU A 71 1.56 -11.64 14.57
N TRP A 72 1.42 -10.32 14.47
CA TRP A 72 2.54 -9.39 14.25
C TRP A 72 2.33 -8.03 14.94
N PRO A 73 2.20 -7.99 16.27
CA PRO A 73 1.88 -6.76 17.02
C PRO A 73 2.91 -5.64 16.86
N GLU A 74 4.18 -5.97 16.57
CA GLU A 74 5.23 -4.98 16.33
C GLU A 74 4.95 -4.13 15.08
N LEU A 75 4.36 -4.74 14.03
CA LEU A 75 3.94 -3.99 12.84
C LEU A 75 2.79 -3.05 13.16
N PHE A 76 1.88 -3.46 14.04
CA PHE A 76 0.79 -2.59 14.48
C PHE A 76 1.28 -1.44 15.34
N THR A 77 2.32 -1.67 16.15
CA THR A 77 3.02 -0.61 16.90
C THR A 77 3.71 0.37 15.96
N PHE A 78 4.35 -0.13 14.89
CA PHE A 78 4.96 0.71 13.86
C PHE A 78 3.95 1.60 13.14
N TYR A 79 2.79 1.06 12.79
CA TYR A 79 1.69 1.82 12.17
C TYR A 79 1.29 3.05 13.02
N LYS A 80 1.40 2.94 14.34
CA LYS A 80 1.10 4.00 15.30
C LYS A 80 2.32 4.85 15.71
N ASP A 81 3.48 4.64 15.08
CA ASP A 81 4.71 5.35 15.45
C ASP A 81 4.55 6.87 15.23
N PRO A 82 4.72 7.71 16.27
CA PRO A 82 4.56 9.15 16.14
C PRO A 82 5.49 9.78 15.09
N GLY A 83 6.72 9.27 14.97
CA GLY A 83 7.67 9.78 13.96
C GLY A 83 7.23 9.50 12.53
N LEU A 84 6.53 8.38 12.28
CA LEU A 84 5.93 8.10 10.98
C LEU A 84 4.74 9.04 10.72
N HIS A 85 3.90 9.28 11.73
CA HIS A 85 2.79 10.23 11.62
C HIS A 85 3.27 11.65 11.35
N ASP A 86 4.26 12.13 12.11
CA ASP A 86 4.83 13.48 11.93
C ASP A 86 5.40 13.62 10.52
N TRP A 87 6.09 12.59 10.01
CA TRP A 87 6.62 12.60 8.65
C TRP A 87 5.51 12.66 7.59
N ILE A 88 4.42 11.90 7.77
CA ILE A 88 3.27 11.94 6.86
C ILE A 88 2.64 13.34 6.87
N TRP A 89 2.41 13.95 8.05
CA TRP A 89 1.90 15.31 8.17
C TRP A 89 2.79 16.32 7.47
N ASP A 90 4.08 16.23 7.68
CA ASP A 90 5.04 17.17 7.09
C ASP A 90 5.07 17.05 5.56
N VAL A 91 5.00 15.84 5.02
CA VAL A 91 5.03 15.60 3.57
C VAL A 91 3.71 15.98 2.91
N THR A 92 2.59 15.58 3.47
CA THR A 92 1.26 15.88 2.89
C THR A 92 0.82 17.32 3.12
N GLY A 93 1.23 17.92 4.23
CA GLY A 93 0.71 19.19 4.72
C GLY A 93 -0.62 19.07 5.46
N GLU A 94 -1.14 17.85 5.60
CA GLU A 94 -2.42 17.54 6.23
C GLU A 94 -2.19 17.12 7.69
N ARG A 95 -2.74 17.89 8.62
CA ARG A 95 -2.55 17.66 10.06
C ARG A 95 -3.67 16.88 10.74
N GLN A 96 -4.71 16.61 10.02
CA GLN A 96 -5.88 15.88 10.51
C GLN A 96 -5.80 14.37 10.22
N ILE A 97 -4.60 13.88 9.86
CA ILE A 97 -4.37 12.46 9.60
C ILE A 97 -4.33 11.70 10.93
N ILE A 98 -5.09 10.61 10.97
CA ILE A 98 -5.19 9.73 12.14
C ILE A 98 -4.93 8.28 11.76
N THR A 99 -4.70 7.43 12.76
CA THR A 99 -4.78 5.97 12.55
C THR A 99 -6.22 5.56 12.26
N SER A 100 -6.41 4.64 11.31
CA SER A 100 -7.76 4.17 10.97
C SER A 100 -8.43 3.47 12.16
N PRO A 101 -9.68 3.83 12.47
CA PRO A 101 -10.49 3.09 13.45
C PRO A 101 -10.94 1.72 12.92
N GLN A 102 -10.90 1.51 11.60
CA GLN A 102 -11.29 0.26 10.95
C GLN A 102 -10.09 -0.70 10.91
N LEU A 103 -9.97 -1.52 11.96
CA LEU A 103 -8.83 -2.40 12.17
C LEU A 103 -8.54 -3.28 10.95
N ARG A 104 -9.57 -3.86 10.31
CA ARG A 104 -9.43 -4.81 9.20
C ARG A 104 -8.60 -4.27 8.05
N SER A 105 -8.78 -3.01 7.69
CA SER A 105 -8.11 -2.34 6.58
C SER A 105 -6.98 -1.40 6.98
N ALA A 106 -6.76 -1.18 8.29
CA ALA A 106 -5.76 -0.23 8.79
C ALA A 106 -4.33 -0.60 8.41
N VAL A 107 -4.01 -1.87 8.55
CA VAL A 107 -2.70 -2.47 8.27
C VAL A 107 -2.91 -3.86 7.69
N ASN A 108 -2.34 -4.14 6.54
CA ASN A 108 -2.45 -5.44 5.90
C ASN A 108 -1.07 -5.92 5.45
N LEU A 109 -0.92 -7.23 5.24
CA LEU A 109 0.16 -7.78 4.44
C LEU A 109 -0.43 -8.31 3.14
N ASN A 110 -0.12 -7.64 2.03
CA ASN A 110 -0.50 -8.09 0.69
C ASN A 110 0.62 -8.93 0.09
N ILE A 111 0.25 -10.10 -0.43
CA ILE A 111 1.16 -11.07 -1.02
C ILE A 111 0.69 -11.32 -2.45
N ILE A 112 1.54 -10.99 -3.40
CA ILE A 112 1.32 -11.30 -4.83
C ILE A 112 2.33 -12.38 -5.18
N GLU A 113 1.81 -13.53 -5.60
CA GLU A 113 2.60 -14.72 -5.94
C GLU A 113 1.99 -15.44 -7.14
N GLY A 114 2.83 -16.04 -7.98
CA GLY A 114 2.36 -16.67 -9.21
C GLY A 114 2.07 -15.65 -10.32
N THR A 115 2.22 -16.08 -11.57
CA THR A 115 2.10 -15.21 -12.74
C THR A 115 0.68 -14.77 -13.10
N ASP A 116 -0.33 -15.35 -12.43
CA ASP A 116 -1.74 -15.00 -12.56
C ASP A 116 -2.24 -14.04 -11.47
N SER A 117 -1.37 -13.66 -10.55
CA SER A 117 -1.72 -12.70 -9.50
C SER A 117 -1.66 -11.28 -10.01
N ILE A 118 -2.72 -10.51 -9.73
CA ILE A 118 -2.88 -9.12 -10.17
C ILE A 118 -3.71 -8.35 -9.15
N TYR A 119 -3.41 -7.07 -8.98
CA TYR A 119 -4.24 -6.15 -8.20
C TYR A 119 -4.79 -5.08 -9.15
N ARG A 120 -6.12 -5.00 -9.27
CA ARG A 120 -6.84 -4.18 -10.27
C ARG A 120 -6.56 -2.70 -10.13
N TRP A 121 -6.82 -1.95 -11.19
CA TRP A 121 -6.89 -0.51 -11.19
C TRP A 121 -7.98 0.00 -10.25
N HIS A 122 -7.63 0.89 -9.34
CA HIS A 122 -8.55 1.45 -8.35
C HIS A 122 -8.04 2.78 -7.78
N PHE A 123 -8.93 3.48 -7.09
CA PHE A 123 -8.59 4.49 -6.09
C PHE A 123 -8.79 3.87 -4.71
N ASP A 124 -7.97 4.27 -3.75
CA ASP A 124 -8.24 3.93 -2.36
C ASP A 124 -9.48 4.68 -1.85
N ALA A 125 -10.25 4.04 -0.97
CA ALA A 125 -11.38 4.69 -0.31
C ALA A 125 -10.93 5.72 0.75
N ILE A 126 -9.66 5.65 1.16
CA ILE A 126 -9.04 6.47 2.21
C ILE A 126 -7.90 7.29 1.57
N PRO A 127 -7.73 8.59 1.94
CA PRO A 127 -6.83 9.48 1.22
C PRO A 127 -5.36 9.08 1.27
N TYR A 128 -4.83 8.67 2.41
CA TYR A 128 -3.39 8.45 2.52
C TYR A 128 -3.04 7.00 2.79
N THR A 129 -2.23 6.45 1.91
CA THR A 129 -1.67 5.10 2.03
C THR A 129 -0.15 5.15 2.00
N VAL A 130 0.48 4.51 2.98
CA VAL A 130 1.91 4.25 2.99
C VAL A 130 2.13 2.77 2.65
N LEU A 131 2.74 2.49 1.52
CA LEU A 131 3.12 1.13 1.12
C LEU A 131 4.56 0.85 1.55
N LEU A 132 4.77 -0.10 2.43
CA LEU A 132 6.09 -0.59 2.78
C LEU A 132 6.40 -1.88 2.01
N TYR A 133 7.55 -1.92 1.35
CA TYR A 133 8.03 -3.07 0.58
C TYR A 133 9.05 -3.88 1.38
N LEU A 134 8.84 -5.20 1.48
CA LEU A 134 9.71 -6.08 2.27
C LEU A 134 10.76 -6.82 1.45
N ASN A 135 10.60 -6.88 0.14
CA ASN A 135 11.54 -7.50 -0.77
C ASN A 135 11.64 -6.73 -2.08
N ASP A 136 12.73 -6.94 -2.79
CA ASP A 136 12.92 -6.40 -4.12
C ASP A 136 12.08 -7.20 -5.12
N VAL A 137 11.46 -6.46 -6.06
CA VAL A 137 10.90 -7.00 -7.29
C VAL A 137 11.47 -6.15 -8.42
N ARG A 138 12.01 -6.80 -9.44
CA ARG A 138 12.71 -6.13 -10.54
C ARG A 138 11.77 -5.92 -11.74
N PRO A 139 12.08 -5.01 -12.67
CA PRO A 139 11.28 -4.85 -13.88
C PRO A 139 11.01 -6.16 -14.63
N ASP A 140 12.01 -7.05 -14.73
CA ASP A 140 11.88 -8.35 -15.38
C ASP A 140 10.97 -9.34 -14.63
N ASP A 141 10.67 -9.08 -13.37
CA ASP A 141 9.77 -9.90 -12.56
C ASP A 141 8.30 -9.48 -12.72
N GLY A 142 8.03 -8.30 -13.27
CA GLY A 142 6.70 -7.69 -13.30
C GLY A 142 6.33 -7.05 -11.96
N ALA A 143 5.06 -7.16 -11.58
CA ALA A 143 4.49 -6.64 -10.32
C ALA A 143 4.87 -5.19 -9.99
N ALA A 144 4.97 -4.33 -11.01
CA ALA A 144 5.13 -2.90 -10.83
C ALA A 144 3.92 -2.32 -10.11
N LEU A 145 4.15 -1.35 -9.24
CA LEU A 145 3.11 -0.41 -8.85
C LEU A 145 2.99 0.63 -9.96
N GLU A 146 1.95 0.52 -10.80
CA GLU A 146 1.65 1.54 -11.79
C GLU A 146 0.67 2.57 -11.23
N LEU A 147 0.96 3.84 -11.52
CA LEU A 147 0.19 5.00 -11.08
C LEU A 147 -0.19 5.88 -12.26
N VAL A 148 -1.40 6.42 -12.23
CA VAL A 148 -1.79 7.65 -12.94
C VAL A 148 -1.99 8.72 -11.87
N PRO A 149 -0.96 9.53 -11.58
CA PRO A 149 -1.02 10.50 -10.50
C PRO A 149 -1.75 11.78 -10.91
N GLY A 150 -2.26 12.53 -9.92
CA GLY A 150 -2.86 13.85 -10.14
C GLY A 150 -4.26 13.81 -10.73
N CYS A 151 -4.96 12.69 -10.63
CA CYS A 151 -6.37 12.60 -11.00
C CYS A 151 -7.22 13.54 -10.14
N ALA A 152 -8.35 14.02 -10.68
CA ALA A 152 -9.40 14.52 -9.81
C ALA A 152 -9.89 13.36 -8.91
N PRO A 153 -10.23 13.63 -7.64
CA PRO A 153 -10.57 12.56 -6.72
C PRO A 153 -11.65 11.62 -7.29
N TYR A 154 -11.33 10.32 -7.32
CA TYR A 154 -12.20 9.24 -7.83
C TYR A 154 -12.64 9.38 -9.31
N SER A 155 -12.01 10.26 -10.07
CA SER A 155 -12.25 10.40 -11.51
C SER A 155 -11.32 9.46 -12.27
N VAL A 156 -11.89 8.36 -12.79
CA VAL A 156 -11.11 7.38 -13.58
C VAL A 156 -10.52 8.06 -14.81
N PRO A 157 -9.19 8.10 -14.97
CA PRO A 157 -8.56 8.77 -16.09
C PRO A 157 -8.73 7.98 -17.39
N ASP A 158 -8.60 8.67 -18.52
CA ASP A 158 -8.38 7.98 -19.79
C ASP A 158 -7.01 7.27 -19.75
N ARG A 159 -7.04 5.97 -19.51
CA ARG A 159 -5.86 5.13 -19.33
C ARG A 159 -4.97 5.05 -20.57
N ILE A 160 -5.48 5.40 -21.75
CA ILE A 160 -4.72 5.37 -23.00
C ILE A 160 -3.83 6.60 -23.11
N ASN A 161 -4.37 7.77 -22.77
CA ASN A 161 -3.71 9.06 -22.91
C ASN A 161 -3.07 9.59 -21.62
N ALA A 162 -3.42 9.00 -20.47
CA ALA A 162 -2.87 9.43 -19.19
C ALA A 162 -1.39 9.07 -19.04
N ARG A 163 -0.62 9.99 -18.47
CA ARG A 163 0.78 9.74 -18.10
C ARG A 163 0.84 8.71 -16.98
N ARG A 164 1.35 7.53 -17.29
CA ARG A 164 1.59 6.47 -16.30
C ARG A 164 3.01 6.53 -15.76
N VAL A 165 3.15 6.12 -14.50
CA VAL A 165 4.43 5.91 -13.83
C VAL A 165 4.45 4.49 -13.30
N ALA A 166 5.47 3.72 -13.67
CA ALA A 166 5.71 2.38 -13.15
C ALA A 166 6.84 2.43 -12.12
N LEU A 167 6.59 1.89 -10.94
CA LEU A 167 7.51 1.87 -9.82
C LEU A 167 7.84 0.42 -9.45
N TRP A 168 9.12 0.16 -9.23
CA TRP A 168 9.65 -1.09 -8.64
C TRP A 168 10.41 -0.74 -7.35
N PRO A 169 9.69 -0.45 -6.25
CA PRO A 169 10.35 -0.07 -5.01
C PRO A 169 11.21 -1.20 -4.46
N THR A 170 12.42 -0.85 -4.04
CA THR A 170 13.32 -1.79 -3.37
C THR A 170 12.88 -2.09 -1.94
N ALA A 171 13.38 -3.17 -1.38
CA ALA A 171 13.10 -3.56 0.00
C ALA A 171 13.45 -2.45 1.00
N GLY A 172 12.54 -2.21 1.94
CA GLY A 172 12.65 -1.13 2.93
C GLY A 172 12.21 0.25 2.44
N THR A 173 11.71 0.37 1.20
CA THR A 173 11.13 1.61 0.68
C THR A 173 9.71 1.81 1.21
N LEU A 174 9.40 3.05 1.61
CA LEU A 174 8.03 3.52 1.80
C LEU A 174 7.59 4.31 0.57
N VAL A 175 6.40 4.03 0.07
CA VAL A 175 5.71 4.87 -0.92
C VAL A 175 4.51 5.48 -0.22
N LEU A 176 4.55 6.79 0.02
CA LEU A 176 3.38 7.55 0.50
C LEU A 176 2.62 8.07 -0.71
N MET A 177 1.33 7.81 -0.79
CA MET A 177 0.48 8.32 -1.86
C MET A 177 -0.88 8.82 -1.36
N ASP A 178 -1.45 9.79 -2.06
CA ASP A 178 -2.86 10.13 -1.98
C ASP A 178 -3.64 9.15 -2.85
N GLY A 179 -4.18 8.12 -2.22
CA GLY A 179 -4.88 7.04 -2.90
C GLY A 179 -6.17 7.48 -3.59
N THR A 180 -6.71 8.66 -3.24
CA THR A 180 -7.90 9.23 -3.88
C THR A 180 -7.59 9.98 -5.18
N ARG A 181 -6.31 10.31 -5.42
CA ARG A 181 -5.81 11.06 -6.56
C ARG A 181 -4.76 10.33 -7.40
N CYS A 182 -4.30 9.20 -6.91
CA CYS A 182 -3.46 8.27 -7.65
C CYS A 182 -4.29 7.05 -8.07
N TYR A 183 -4.75 7.00 -9.32
CA TYR A 183 -5.37 5.80 -9.87
C TYR A 183 -4.28 4.76 -10.08
N HIS A 184 -4.38 3.60 -9.44
CA HIS A 184 -3.24 2.69 -9.37
C HIS A 184 -3.64 1.22 -9.43
N HIS A 185 -2.66 0.39 -9.78
CA HIS A 185 -2.76 -1.06 -9.74
C HIS A 185 -1.39 -1.70 -9.56
N VAL A 186 -1.37 -3.02 -9.42
CA VAL A 186 -0.13 -3.80 -9.50
C VAL A 186 -0.19 -4.68 -10.74
N THR A 187 0.83 -4.56 -11.60
CA THR A 187 0.92 -5.38 -12.83
C THR A 187 1.12 -6.86 -12.48
N PRO A 188 0.76 -7.80 -13.37
CA PRO A 188 1.03 -9.21 -13.15
C PRO A 188 2.52 -9.49 -12.92
N LEU A 189 2.81 -10.54 -12.16
CA LEU A 189 4.14 -11.13 -12.13
C LEU A 189 4.45 -11.82 -13.45
N LEU A 190 5.67 -11.66 -13.95
CA LEU A 190 6.17 -12.31 -15.17
C LEU A 190 6.99 -13.56 -14.86
N ARG A 191 7.37 -13.76 -13.60
CA ARG A 191 8.18 -14.87 -13.10
C ARG A 191 7.62 -15.38 -11.76
N PRO A 192 7.91 -16.61 -11.35
CA PRO A 192 7.44 -17.18 -10.09
C PRO A 192 8.22 -16.62 -8.88
N VAL A 193 8.07 -15.32 -8.63
CA VAL A 193 8.57 -14.63 -7.44
C VAL A 193 7.40 -14.22 -6.54
N THR A 194 7.70 -13.85 -5.31
CA THR A 194 6.69 -13.33 -4.38
C THR A 194 6.97 -11.86 -4.09
N ARG A 195 5.94 -11.02 -4.14
CA ARG A 195 5.98 -9.63 -3.71
C ARG A 195 5.25 -9.47 -2.39
N PHE A 196 5.97 -8.99 -1.38
CA PHE A 196 5.40 -8.62 -0.08
C PHE A 196 5.31 -7.11 0.04
N SER A 197 4.11 -6.59 0.24
CA SER A 197 3.87 -5.19 0.53
C SER A 197 2.89 -5.02 1.68
N ILE A 198 3.12 -3.98 2.48
CA ILE A 198 2.32 -3.66 3.66
C ILE A 198 1.68 -2.31 3.42
N PRO A 199 0.39 -2.24 3.05
CA PRO A 199 -0.37 -1.01 3.09
C PRO A 199 -0.69 -0.63 4.54
N LEU A 200 -0.39 0.64 4.87
CA LEU A 200 -0.71 1.32 6.11
C LEU A 200 -1.64 2.47 5.74
N VAL A 201 -2.88 2.44 6.21
CA VAL A 201 -3.93 3.34 5.76
C VAL A 201 -4.23 4.40 6.80
N TYR A 202 -4.17 5.67 6.39
CA TYR A 202 -4.33 6.82 7.26
C TYR A 202 -5.47 7.71 6.77
N PRO A 203 -6.66 7.67 7.42
CA PRO A 203 -7.73 8.60 7.13
C PRO A 203 -7.38 10.02 7.60
N SER A 204 -8.00 11.00 6.96
CA SER A 204 -8.05 12.38 7.46
C SER A 204 -9.41 12.66 8.07
N VAL A 205 -9.44 13.37 9.20
CA VAL A 205 -10.68 13.76 9.85
C VAL A 205 -11.53 14.68 8.97
N ASP A 206 -10.87 15.54 8.19
CA ASP A 206 -11.55 16.51 7.31
C ASP A 206 -12.00 15.90 5.97
N LEU A 207 -11.41 14.77 5.56
CA LEU A 207 -11.69 14.10 4.29
C LEU A 207 -12.40 12.76 4.53
N GLN A 208 -13.32 12.72 5.48
CA GLN A 208 -14.08 11.51 5.75
C GLN A 208 -15.03 11.21 4.57
N ARG A 209 -14.84 10.06 3.98
CA ARG A 209 -15.77 9.46 3.04
C ARG A 209 -16.31 8.17 3.64
N GLU A 210 -17.59 7.96 3.50
CA GLU A 210 -18.17 6.66 3.83
C GLU A 210 -17.50 5.59 2.97
N ARG A 211 -17.01 4.57 3.63
CA ARG A 211 -16.45 3.42 2.96
C ARG A 211 -17.60 2.66 2.27
N PRO A 212 -17.49 2.31 1.00
CA PRO A 212 -18.56 1.59 0.31
C PRO A 212 -18.97 0.32 1.05
N ASP A 213 -20.26 0.08 1.17
CA ASP A 213 -20.80 -1.14 1.74
C ASP A 213 -20.24 -2.37 1.02
N GLY A 214 -19.89 -3.40 1.78
CA GLY A 214 -19.36 -4.65 1.24
C GLY A 214 -17.90 -4.59 0.79
N LEU A 215 -17.23 -3.42 0.79
CA LEU A 215 -15.85 -3.31 0.32
C LEU A 215 -14.88 -4.18 1.14
N ASP A 216 -15.08 -4.27 2.45
CA ASP A 216 -14.24 -5.11 3.30
C ASP A 216 -14.42 -6.61 3.01
N ALA A 217 -15.66 -7.05 2.75
CA ALA A 217 -15.90 -8.43 2.31
C ALA A 217 -15.27 -8.67 0.93
N TYR A 218 -15.41 -7.72 0.02
CA TYR A 218 -14.79 -7.81 -1.31
C TYR A 218 -13.28 -7.95 -1.29
N LEU A 219 -12.59 -7.17 -0.43
CA LEU A 219 -11.13 -7.11 -0.37
C LEU A 219 -10.50 -8.17 0.56
N TYR A 220 -11.24 -8.66 1.57
CA TYR A 220 -10.64 -9.44 2.66
C TYR A 220 -11.30 -10.79 2.93
N GLU A 221 -12.37 -11.13 2.22
CA GLU A 221 -13.03 -12.43 2.35
C GLU A 221 -12.97 -13.20 1.04
N PRO A 222 -12.75 -14.53 1.07
CA PRO A 222 -12.87 -15.36 -0.14
C PRO A 222 -14.23 -15.17 -0.80
N ALA A 223 -14.31 -15.41 -2.11
CA ALA A 223 -15.61 -15.49 -2.78
C ALA A 223 -16.43 -16.66 -2.19
N ALA A 224 -17.73 -16.44 -2.01
CA ALA A 224 -18.65 -17.47 -1.56
C ALA A 224 -18.80 -18.59 -2.60
#